data_6e3f7c3ea1736edeb3f21e082647c90e
#
_entry.id   6e3f7c3ea1736edeb3f21e082647c90e
#
_cell.length_a   1.000
_cell.length_b   1.000
_cell.length_c   1.000
_cell.angle_alpha   90.00
_cell.angle_beta   90.00
_cell.angle_gamma   90.00
#
_symmetry.space_group_name_H-M   'P 1'
#
loop_
_entity.id
_entity.type
_entity.pdbx_description
1 polymer ?
#
loop_
_entity_poly.entity_id
_entity_poly.type
_entity_poly.pdbx_seq_one_letter_code
_entity_poly.pdbx_strand_id
1 'polypeptide(L)'
;MLAYNLPGVEKLNLAGDVIADIFAGKITRWDDARLKELNPDAKLPAADIMPVYRSDGSGTTFVFTDYLSKVSENWKNTLGAAKSVNFPVGQAAKGNPGVAGIVGNTPNTIGYIGSEYAFAQKLLTPM
;
A
#
# COMPACT_ATOMS: atom_id res chain seq x y z
N MET A 1 6.70 3.43 -5.20
CA MET A 1 7.21 2.29 -4.41
C MET A 1 6.35 2.09 -3.17
N LEU A 2 6.09 0.87 -2.81
CA LEU A 2 5.31 0.53 -1.61
C LEU A 2 6.25 0.19 -0.46
N ALA A 3 5.82 0.53 0.76
CA ALA A 3 6.48 0.13 1.99
C ALA A 3 5.45 -0.53 2.89
N TYR A 4 5.87 -1.51 3.67
CA TYR A 4 4.97 -2.21 4.57
C TYR A 4 5.65 -2.52 5.89
N ASN A 5 4.84 -2.75 6.92
CA ASN A 5 5.31 -3.13 8.25
C ASN A 5 4.54 -4.36 8.71
N LEU A 6 5.10 -5.54 8.43
CA LEU A 6 4.54 -6.83 8.83
C LEU A 6 5.57 -7.58 9.66
N PRO A 7 5.45 -7.57 10.99
CA PRO A 7 6.38 -8.31 11.85
C PRO A 7 6.43 -9.80 11.47
N GLY A 8 7.64 -10.31 11.27
CA GLY A 8 7.84 -11.71 10.87
C GLY A 8 7.74 -12.00 9.39
N VAL A 9 7.42 -11.01 8.56
CA VAL A 9 7.34 -11.17 7.11
C VAL A 9 8.41 -10.31 6.45
N GLU A 10 9.48 -10.95 5.98
CA GLU A 10 10.59 -10.24 5.33
C GLU A 10 10.38 -10.03 3.84
N LYS A 11 9.66 -10.94 3.20
CA LYS A 11 9.39 -10.89 1.76
C LYS A 11 7.90 -10.98 1.54
N LEU A 12 7.37 -10.02 0.80
CA LEU A 12 5.95 -9.96 0.48
C LEU A 12 5.78 -9.82 -1.03
N ASN A 13 5.04 -10.75 -1.63
CA ASN A 13 4.70 -10.70 -3.04
C ASN A 13 3.30 -10.13 -3.20
N LEU A 14 3.17 -9.13 -4.06
CA LEU A 14 1.88 -8.48 -4.34
C LEU A 14 1.70 -8.37 -5.86
N ALA A 15 0.51 -8.70 -6.33
CA ALA A 15 0.11 -8.44 -7.70
C ALA A 15 -0.54 -7.06 -7.79
N GLY A 16 -0.47 -6.44 -8.97
CA GLY A 16 -1.00 -5.08 -9.15
C GLY A 16 -2.47 -4.95 -8.83
N ASP A 17 -3.30 -5.90 -9.27
CA ASP A 17 -4.73 -5.91 -8.98
C ASP A 17 -5.02 -6.11 -7.48
N VAL A 18 -4.18 -6.86 -6.79
CA VAL A 18 -4.29 -7.05 -5.34
C VAL A 18 -3.97 -5.75 -4.61
N ILE A 19 -2.92 -5.05 -5.02
CA ILE A 19 -2.57 -3.73 -4.45
C ILE A 19 -3.75 -2.76 -4.63
N ALA A 20 -4.33 -2.70 -5.82
CA ALA A 20 -5.48 -1.85 -6.09
C ALA A 20 -6.65 -2.19 -5.17
N ASP A 21 -6.94 -3.46 -4.96
CA ASP A 21 -8.05 -3.88 -4.11
C ASP A 21 -7.78 -3.59 -2.62
N ILE A 22 -6.52 -3.63 -2.18
CA ILE A 22 -6.15 -3.23 -0.82
C ILE A 22 -6.50 -1.76 -0.59
N PHE A 23 -6.09 -0.88 -1.50
CA PHE A 23 -6.32 0.56 -1.36
C PHE A 23 -7.77 0.94 -1.68
N ALA A 24 -8.51 0.10 -2.39
CA ALA A 24 -9.94 0.30 -2.65
C ALA A 24 -10.85 -0.25 -1.54
N GLY A 25 -10.29 -0.93 -0.55
CA GLY A 25 -11.06 -1.48 0.56
C GLY A 25 -11.72 -2.82 0.27
N LYS A 26 -11.34 -3.50 -0.79
CA LYS A 26 -11.88 -4.82 -1.14
C LYS A 26 -11.14 -5.96 -0.46
N ILE A 27 -9.84 -5.76 -0.20
CA ILE A 27 -9.04 -6.68 0.61
C ILE A 27 -8.72 -5.93 1.90
N THR A 28 -9.25 -6.42 3.02
CA THR A 28 -9.19 -5.71 4.30
C THR A 28 -8.34 -6.40 5.35
N ARG A 29 -7.88 -7.63 5.09
CA ARG A 29 -7.09 -8.40 6.06
C ARG A 29 -5.86 -9.00 5.41
N TRP A 30 -4.77 -9.06 6.20
CA TRP A 30 -3.52 -9.66 5.72
C TRP A 30 -3.63 -11.16 5.48
N ASP A 31 -4.57 -11.85 6.16
CA ASP A 31 -4.80 -13.27 5.96
C ASP A 31 -5.83 -13.59 4.85
N ASP A 32 -6.15 -12.61 4.00
CA ASP A 32 -7.01 -12.83 2.85
C ASP A 32 -6.46 -13.93 1.94
N ALA A 33 -7.35 -14.74 1.37
CA ALA A 33 -6.97 -15.87 0.53
C ALA A 33 -6.09 -15.46 -0.67
N ARG A 34 -6.36 -14.29 -1.26
CA ARG A 34 -5.57 -13.79 -2.39
C ARG A 34 -4.13 -13.49 -1.98
N LEU A 35 -3.93 -12.96 -0.78
CA LEU A 35 -2.58 -12.71 -0.25
C LEU A 35 -1.87 -14.00 0.12
N LYS A 36 -2.56 -14.95 0.71
CA LYS A 36 -2.00 -16.26 1.03
C LYS A 36 -1.58 -17.01 -0.22
N GLU A 37 -2.35 -16.89 -1.29
CA GLU A 37 -2.04 -17.53 -2.57
C GLU A 37 -0.74 -17.02 -3.17
N LEU A 38 -0.48 -15.70 -3.06
CA LEU A 38 0.74 -15.08 -3.52
C LEU A 38 1.93 -15.33 -2.61
N ASN A 39 1.67 -15.61 -1.33
CA ASN A 39 2.69 -15.77 -0.30
C ASN A 39 2.47 -17.05 0.52
N PRO A 40 2.54 -18.23 -0.12
CA PRO A 40 2.18 -19.49 0.56
C PRO A 40 3.09 -19.84 1.74
N ASP A 41 4.34 -19.37 1.74
CA ASP A 41 5.30 -19.65 2.79
C ASP A 41 5.37 -18.57 3.86
N ALA A 42 4.66 -17.47 3.69
CA ALA A 42 4.65 -16.37 4.64
C ALA A 42 3.56 -16.58 5.70
N LYS A 43 3.90 -16.27 6.94
CA LYS A 43 2.93 -16.30 8.04
C LYS A 43 2.24 -14.95 8.13
N LEU A 44 1.22 -14.76 7.29
CA LEU A 44 0.47 -13.52 7.30
C LEU A 44 -0.39 -13.43 8.56
N PRO A 45 -0.39 -12.27 9.24
CA PRO A 45 -1.15 -12.15 10.49
C PRO A 45 -2.66 -12.12 10.24
N ALA A 46 -3.43 -12.63 11.19
CA ALA A 46 -4.88 -12.51 11.19
C ALA A 46 -5.25 -11.11 11.69
N ALA A 47 -4.92 -10.09 10.91
CA ALA A 47 -5.07 -8.69 11.29
C ALA A 47 -5.55 -7.86 10.11
N ASP A 48 -6.21 -6.76 10.41
CA ASP A 48 -6.68 -5.83 9.38
C ASP A 48 -5.51 -5.12 8.72
N ILE A 49 -5.64 -4.86 7.43
CA ILE A 49 -4.66 -4.06 6.68
C ILE A 49 -4.96 -2.58 6.93
N MET A 50 -3.92 -1.82 7.27
CA MET A 50 -4.01 -0.37 7.38
C MET A 50 -3.28 0.25 6.19
N PRO A 51 -3.96 0.63 5.10
CA PRO A 51 -3.33 1.39 4.04
C PRO A 51 -3.03 2.81 4.50
N VAL A 52 -1.89 3.36 4.06
CA VAL A 52 -1.50 4.74 4.39
C VAL A 52 -1.35 5.50 3.08
N TYR A 53 -2.00 6.66 2.97
CA TYR A 53 -2.01 7.46 1.75
C TYR A 53 -1.70 8.92 2.06
N ARG A 54 -1.41 9.69 0.99
CA ARG A 54 -1.09 11.11 1.12
C ARG A 54 -2.36 11.94 1.32
N SER A 55 -2.35 12.78 2.34
CA SER A 55 -3.43 13.74 2.58
C SER A 55 -3.29 14.99 1.71
N ASP A 56 -2.09 15.24 1.21
CA ASP A 56 -1.78 16.38 0.33
C ASP A 56 -1.66 15.94 -1.12
N GLY A 57 -1.82 16.86 -2.06
CA GLY A 57 -1.60 16.58 -3.48
C GLY A 57 -0.13 16.27 -3.73
N SER A 58 0.17 15.19 -4.48
CA SER A 58 1.56 14.82 -4.72
C SER A 58 1.75 14.10 -6.04
N GLY A 59 2.95 14.27 -6.62
CA GLY A 59 3.37 13.51 -7.79
C GLY A 59 3.50 12.03 -7.47
N THR A 60 3.87 11.68 -6.24
CA THR A 60 3.94 10.28 -5.81
C THR A 60 2.56 9.63 -5.86
N THR A 61 1.53 10.33 -5.40
CA THR A 61 0.14 9.82 -5.50
C THR A 61 -0.28 9.66 -6.96
N PHE A 62 0.07 10.62 -7.82
CA PHE A 62 -0.26 10.52 -9.24
C PHE A 62 0.37 9.27 -9.88
N VAL A 63 1.67 9.04 -9.66
CA VAL A 63 2.37 7.89 -10.22
C VAL A 63 1.78 6.58 -9.70
N PHE A 64 1.48 6.52 -8.41
CA PHE A 64 0.90 5.34 -7.79
C PHE A 64 -0.50 5.05 -8.33
N THR A 65 -1.38 6.05 -8.38
CA THR A 65 -2.75 5.85 -8.85
C THR A 65 -2.82 5.63 -10.36
N ASP A 66 -1.89 6.20 -11.13
CA ASP A 66 -1.76 5.90 -12.56
C ASP A 66 -1.40 4.42 -12.76
N TYR A 67 -0.47 3.89 -11.98
CA TYR A 67 -0.14 2.48 -12.00
C TYR A 67 -1.35 1.61 -11.66
N LEU A 68 -2.09 1.96 -10.59
CA LEU A 68 -3.28 1.20 -10.19
C LEU A 68 -4.35 1.22 -11.28
N SER A 69 -4.48 2.33 -11.99
CA SER A 69 -5.43 2.44 -13.12
C SER A 69 -5.05 1.53 -14.27
N LYS A 70 -3.74 1.28 -14.46
CA LYS A 70 -3.26 0.41 -15.53
C LYS A 70 -3.41 -1.07 -15.21
N VAL A 71 -3.34 -1.44 -13.95
CA VAL A 71 -3.41 -2.85 -13.52
C VAL A 71 -4.78 -3.26 -12.99
N SER A 72 -5.69 -2.33 -12.79
CA SER A 72 -7.04 -2.60 -12.29
C SER A 72 -8.05 -1.73 -13.02
N GLU A 73 -8.88 -2.34 -13.82
CA GLU A 73 -9.94 -1.64 -14.53
C GLU A 73 -10.96 -1.05 -13.56
N ASN A 74 -11.22 -1.76 -12.46
CA ASN A 74 -12.10 -1.28 -11.40
C ASN A 74 -11.56 0.02 -10.77
N TRP A 75 -10.26 0.09 -10.51
CA TRP A 75 -9.64 1.31 -9.98
C TRP A 75 -9.77 2.46 -10.97
N LYS A 76 -9.46 2.20 -12.25
CA LYS A 76 -9.56 3.20 -13.32
C LYS A 76 -10.98 3.78 -13.41
N ASN A 77 -11.99 2.93 -13.28
CA ASN A 77 -13.39 3.35 -13.44
C ASN A 77 -13.99 3.99 -12.18
N THR A 78 -13.36 3.82 -11.02
CA THR A 78 -13.87 4.34 -9.75
C THR A 78 -13.06 5.52 -9.23
N LEU A 79 -11.77 5.32 -9.00
CA LEU A 79 -10.89 6.31 -8.37
C LEU A 79 -9.97 7.03 -9.36
N GLY A 80 -9.47 6.31 -10.35
CA GLY A 80 -8.63 6.89 -11.40
C GLY A 80 -7.27 7.34 -10.94
N ALA A 81 -6.57 8.09 -11.80
CA ALA A 81 -5.24 8.63 -11.54
C ALA A 81 -5.33 10.13 -11.26
N ALA A 82 -4.76 10.57 -10.14
CA ALA A 82 -4.72 11.98 -9.76
C ALA A 82 -3.66 12.23 -8.71
N LYS A 83 -3.31 13.49 -8.51
CA LYS A 83 -2.38 13.90 -7.44
C LYS A 83 -3.03 13.80 -6.06
N SER A 84 -4.35 13.80 -6.02
CA SER A 84 -5.13 13.66 -4.79
C SER A 84 -6.33 12.79 -5.09
N VAL A 85 -6.53 11.73 -4.30
CA VAL A 85 -7.61 10.77 -4.47
C VAL A 85 -8.28 10.54 -3.13
N ASN A 86 -9.60 10.43 -3.14
CA ASN A 86 -10.36 10.10 -1.92
C ASN A 86 -10.33 8.60 -1.69
N PHE A 87 -9.29 8.12 -1.01
CA PHE A 87 -9.17 6.70 -0.68
C PHE A 87 -10.30 6.31 0.28
N PRO A 88 -11.03 5.21 0.00
CA PRO A 88 -12.17 4.81 0.83
C PRO A 88 -11.77 4.22 2.18
N VAL A 89 -10.52 3.78 2.32
CA VAL A 89 -10.02 3.16 3.55
C VAL A 89 -8.62 3.66 3.85
N GLY A 90 -8.20 3.52 5.09
CA GLY A 90 -6.82 3.77 5.48
C GLY A 90 -6.62 5.04 6.28
N GLN A 91 -5.35 5.39 6.49
CA GLN A 91 -4.91 6.52 7.28
C GLN A 91 -4.24 7.55 6.38
N ALA A 92 -4.66 8.80 6.47
CA ALA A 92 -4.04 9.90 5.75
C ALA A 92 -2.76 10.36 6.44
N ALA A 93 -1.75 10.71 5.65
CA ALA A 93 -0.47 11.21 6.14
C ALA A 93 0.06 12.32 5.23
N LYS A 94 0.75 13.29 5.82
CA LYS A 94 1.28 14.43 5.07
C LYS A 94 2.71 14.16 4.62
N GLY A 95 2.93 14.20 3.31
CA GLY A 95 4.24 14.04 2.71
C GLY A 95 4.81 12.62 2.79
N ASN A 96 5.91 12.38 2.09
CA ASN A 96 6.63 11.11 2.21
C ASN A 96 7.08 10.84 3.65
N PRO A 97 7.58 11.84 4.42
CA PRO A 97 7.93 11.60 5.82
C PRO A 97 6.75 11.14 6.68
N GLY A 98 5.56 11.69 6.44
CA GLY A 98 4.36 11.28 7.19
C GLY A 98 3.97 9.84 6.92
N VAL A 99 3.95 9.44 5.65
CA VAL A 99 3.64 8.05 5.28
C VAL A 99 4.69 7.10 5.85
N ALA A 100 5.97 7.40 5.64
CA ALA A 100 7.06 6.56 6.13
C ALA A 100 7.04 6.43 7.65
N GLY A 101 6.73 7.53 8.36
CA GLY A 101 6.66 7.51 9.82
C GLY A 101 5.55 6.61 10.34
N ILE A 102 4.36 6.69 9.74
CA ILE A 102 3.23 5.84 10.16
C ILE A 102 3.54 4.37 9.85
N VAL A 103 4.02 4.06 8.65
CA VAL A 103 4.35 2.68 8.29
C VAL A 103 5.46 2.13 9.17
N GLY A 104 6.51 2.91 9.41
CA GLY A 104 7.64 2.48 10.22
C GLY A 104 7.32 2.24 11.68
N ASN A 105 6.30 2.91 12.23
CA ASN A 105 5.96 2.84 13.65
C ASN A 105 4.67 2.08 13.95
N THR A 106 3.93 1.64 12.94
CA THR A 106 2.64 0.99 13.12
C THR A 106 2.63 -0.37 12.44
N PRO A 107 2.51 -1.49 13.18
CA PRO A 107 2.41 -2.81 12.56
C PRO A 107 1.17 -2.95 11.68
N ASN A 108 1.25 -3.83 10.69
CA ASN A 108 0.16 -4.20 9.77
C ASN A 108 -0.24 -3.08 8.81
N THR A 109 0.70 -2.16 8.53
CA THR A 109 0.47 -1.04 7.61
C THR A 109 1.13 -1.29 6.25
N ILE A 110 0.58 -0.65 5.22
CA ILE A 110 1.18 -0.58 3.89
C ILE A 110 0.93 0.82 3.34
N GLY A 111 1.95 1.41 2.71
CA GLY A 111 1.83 2.75 2.15
C GLY A 111 2.69 2.91 0.92
N TYR A 112 2.50 4.01 0.18
CA TYR A 112 3.32 4.33 -0.98
C TYR A 112 4.16 5.58 -0.70
N ILE A 113 5.42 5.53 -1.10
CA ILE A 113 6.39 6.62 -0.88
C ILE A 113 7.33 6.70 -2.08
N GLY A 114 8.09 7.78 -2.17
CA GLY A 114 9.17 7.88 -3.14
C GLY A 114 10.26 6.85 -2.83
N SER A 115 10.85 6.25 -3.88
CA SER A 115 11.83 5.18 -3.72
C SER A 115 13.06 5.59 -2.92
N GLU A 116 13.55 6.80 -3.12
CA GLU A 116 14.69 7.34 -2.37
C GLU A 116 14.38 7.44 -0.88
N TYR A 117 13.12 7.69 -0.53
CA TYR A 117 12.71 7.79 0.86
C TYR A 117 12.66 6.43 1.54
N ALA A 118 12.28 5.39 0.80
CA ALA A 118 12.26 4.03 1.32
C ALA A 118 13.67 3.59 1.74
N PHE A 119 14.69 3.88 0.93
CA PHE A 119 16.07 3.58 1.26
C PHE A 119 16.54 4.35 2.50
N ALA A 120 16.22 5.63 2.58
CA ALA A 120 16.64 6.47 3.71
C ALA A 120 16.05 5.98 5.03
N GLN A 121 14.81 5.51 5.02
CA GLN A 121 14.12 5.04 6.21
C GLN A 121 14.30 3.54 6.47
N LYS A 122 14.95 2.83 5.57
CA LYS A 122 15.19 1.38 5.68
C LYS A 122 13.89 0.59 5.91
N LEU A 123 12.82 1.00 5.26
CA LEU A 123 11.54 0.30 5.34
C LEU A 123 11.57 -0.96 4.46
N LEU A 124 10.82 -1.98 4.89
CA LEU A 124 10.62 -3.17 4.08
C LEU A 124 9.75 -2.81 2.87
N THR A 125 10.09 -3.35 1.70
CA THR A 125 9.33 -3.10 0.47
C THR A 125 8.87 -4.41 -0.13
N PRO A 126 7.67 -4.46 -0.76
CA PRO A 126 7.19 -5.64 -1.46
C PRO A 126 8.09 -6.00 -2.66
N MET A 127 8.15 -7.25 -2.93
CA MET A 127 8.90 -7.75 -4.06
C MET A 127 8.06 -7.82 -5.32
#